data_963f0e9481fa365bd50440a97159e61e
#
_entry.id   963f0e9481fa365bd50440a97159e61e
#
_cell.length_a   1.000
_cell.length_b   1.000
_cell.length_c   1.000
_cell.angle_alpha   90.00
_cell.angle_beta   90.00
_cell.angle_gamma   90.00
#
_symmetry.space_group_name_H-M   'P 1'
#
loop_
_entity.id
_entity.type
_entity.pdbx_description
1 polymer ?
#
loop_
_entity_poly.entity_id
_entity_poly.type
_entity_poly.pdbx_seq_one_letter_code
_entity_poly.pdbx_strand_id
1 'polypeptide(L)'
;MTAVDGFTPLIGGIPIVIDGQVVGGVGVSGAASAAQDEELALAGANALMGGHETSSERTGSAIPATTVQATFVDAKSVLAAFAKGMPLLETAGYKVHASRRIEPGQAEIHTLDTDVIYVVDGSATLVTGGKAVDAKEIAPNEIRGTKIEGGQEHQISKGEVIVIPNGVPHQFTAVTDELHYFVCKPTANTPH
;
A
#
# COMPACT_ATOMS: atom_id res chain seq x y z
N MET A 1 -4.95 -18.32 32.72
CA MET A 1 -4.19 -17.56 31.70
C MET A 1 -3.38 -16.52 32.44
N THR A 2 -2.07 -16.64 32.45
CA THR A 2 -1.15 -15.66 33.04
C THR A 2 -1.00 -14.50 32.04
N ALA A 3 -1.44 -13.31 32.43
CA ALA A 3 -1.21 -12.10 31.65
C ALA A 3 0.31 -11.81 31.60
N VAL A 4 0.84 -11.59 30.43
CA VAL A 4 2.22 -11.11 30.25
C VAL A 4 2.15 -9.59 30.39
N ASP A 5 2.91 -9.01 31.33
CA ASP A 5 2.96 -7.57 31.56
C ASP A 5 3.36 -6.83 30.28
N GLY A 6 2.55 -5.83 29.90
CA GLY A 6 2.77 -5.02 28.70
C GLY A 6 2.06 -5.50 27.44
N PHE A 7 1.25 -6.55 27.49
CA PHE A 7 0.41 -7.00 26.38
C PHE A 7 -1.06 -6.63 26.60
N THR A 8 -1.64 -5.88 25.67
CA THR A 8 -3.09 -5.67 25.60
C THR A 8 -3.68 -6.81 24.76
N PRO A 9 -4.57 -7.67 25.32
CA PRO A 9 -5.24 -8.69 24.52
C PRO A 9 -6.19 -8.00 23.53
N LEU A 10 -5.85 -8.02 22.25
CA LEU A 10 -6.72 -7.57 21.18
C LEU A 10 -7.55 -8.76 20.69
N ILE A 11 -8.84 -8.54 20.43
CA ILE A 11 -9.71 -9.48 19.73
C ILE A 11 -9.19 -9.62 18.31
N GLY A 12 -9.03 -10.86 17.82
CA GLY A 12 -8.46 -11.13 16.47
C GLY A 12 -7.18 -11.96 16.52
N GLY A 13 -6.77 -12.46 17.70
CA GLY A 13 -5.67 -13.40 17.87
C GLY A 13 -6.16 -14.84 18.11
N ILE A 14 -5.87 -15.78 17.19
CA ILE A 14 -6.27 -17.20 17.25
C ILE A 14 -5.04 -18.07 17.40
N PRO A 15 -4.93 -18.95 18.43
CA PRO A 15 -3.81 -19.88 18.55
C PRO A 15 -3.92 -21.00 17.51
N ILE A 16 -2.78 -21.38 16.94
CA ILE A 16 -2.63 -22.59 16.12
C ILE A 16 -2.25 -23.73 17.05
N VAL A 17 -3.10 -24.76 17.12
CA VAL A 17 -2.90 -25.91 17.98
C VAL A 17 -2.73 -27.17 17.11
N ILE A 18 -1.59 -27.85 17.23
CA ILE A 18 -1.31 -29.16 16.59
C ILE A 18 -1.04 -30.16 17.70
N ASP A 19 -1.72 -31.32 17.66
CA ASP A 19 -1.61 -32.39 18.66
C ASP A 19 -1.75 -31.90 20.12
N GLY A 20 -2.64 -30.92 20.35
CA GLY A 20 -2.90 -30.35 21.67
C GLY A 20 -1.85 -29.37 22.16
N GLN A 21 -0.83 -29.03 21.35
CA GLN A 21 0.20 -28.03 21.65
C GLN A 21 0.01 -26.77 20.83
N VAL A 22 0.15 -25.60 21.47
CA VAL A 22 0.18 -24.32 20.77
C VAL A 22 1.52 -24.17 20.07
N VAL A 23 1.51 -24.24 18.74
CA VAL A 23 2.70 -24.14 17.89
C VAL A 23 2.88 -22.75 17.24
N GLY A 24 1.84 -21.90 17.35
CA GLY A 24 1.88 -20.55 16.79
C GLY A 24 0.58 -19.80 17.04
N GLY A 25 0.38 -18.68 16.38
CA GLY A 25 -0.85 -17.91 16.42
C GLY A 25 -1.06 -17.13 15.12
N VAL A 26 -2.31 -16.91 14.76
CA VAL A 26 -2.73 -16.01 13.68
C VAL A 26 -3.32 -14.76 14.32
N GLY A 27 -2.85 -13.59 13.92
CA GLY A 27 -3.41 -12.31 14.32
C GLY A 27 -3.87 -11.52 13.10
N VAL A 28 -5.08 -10.97 13.16
CA VAL A 28 -5.63 -10.04 12.16
C VAL A 28 -6.01 -8.76 12.86
N SER A 29 -5.71 -7.63 12.24
CA SER A 29 -6.07 -6.30 12.72
C SER A 29 -6.31 -5.37 11.53
N GLY A 30 -7.33 -4.51 11.62
CA GLY A 30 -7.62 -3.51 10.61
C GLY A 30 -8.84 -3.81 9.74
N ALA A 31 -9.64 -4.82 10.05
CA ALA A 31 -10.95 -5.00 9.44
C ALA A 31 -11.97 -3.97 9.99
N ALA A 32 -13.19 -3.97 9.43
CA ALA A 32 -14.22 -3.00 9.81
C ALA A 32 -14.72 -3.12 11.27
N SER A 33 -14.44 -4.26 11.94
CA SER A 33 -14.76 -4.48 13.36
C SER A 33 -13.85 -5.54 13.97
N ALA A 34 -13.73 -5.53 15.30
CA ALA A 34 -13.01 -6.56 16.05
C ALA A 34 -13.56 -7.97 15.84
N ALA A 35 -14.87 -8.12 15.62
CA ALA A 35 -15.50 -9.40 15.29
C ALA A 35 -15.07 -9.90 13.90
N GLN A 36 -14.88 -9.00 12.95
CA GLN A 36 -14.40 -9.35 11.62
C GLN A 36 -12.90 -9.70 11.63
N ASP A 37 -12.09 -9.04 12.48
CA ASP A 37 -10.69 -9.41 12.71
C ASP A 37 -10.61 -10.86 13.24
N GLU A 38 -11.47 -11.24 14.19
CA GLU A 38 -11.54 -12.60 14.75
C GLU A 38 -11.97 -13.63 13.71
N GLU A 39 -12.98 -13.32 12.89
CA GLU A 39 -13.47 -14.22 11.82
C GLU A 39 -12.38 -14.50 10.79
N LEU A 40 -11.65 -13.46 10.36
CA LEU A 40 -10.54 -13.59 9.42
C LEU A 40 -9.35 -14.36 10.03
N ALA A 41 -9.03 -14.14 11.31
CA ALA A 41 -7.99 -14.87 12.02
C ALA A 41 -8.36 -16.35 12.14
N LEU A 42 -9.62 -16.67 12.45
CA LEU A 42 -10.13 -18.03 12.53
C LEU A 42 -10.09 -18.74 11.17
N ALA A 43 -10.49 -18.07 10.10
CA ALA A 43 -10.39 -18.60 8.74
C ALA A 43 -8.94 -18.93 8.35
N GLY A 44 -7.98 -18.06 8.70
CA GLY A 44 -6.55 -18.29 8.48
C GLY A 44 -6.01 -19.46 9.29
N ALA A 45 -6.37 -19.59 10.56
CA ALA A 45 -5.97 -20.72 11.41
C ALA A 45 -6.53 -22.05 10.89
N ASN A 46 -7.79 -22.07 10.48
CA ASN A 46 -8.44 -23.27 9.91
C ASN A 46 -7.82 -23.69 8.58
N ALA A 47 -7.42 -22.75 7.73
CA ALA A 47 -6.73 -23.07 6.47
C ALA A 47 -5.36 -23.76 6.70
N LEU A 48 -4.66 -23.39 7.76
CA LEU A 48 -3.39 -24.03 8.15
C LEU A 48 -3.58 -25.41 8.76
N MET A 49 -4.67 -25.64 9.51
CA MET A 49 -4.97 -26.93 10.15
C MET A 49 -5.63 -27.92 9.19
N GLY A 50 -6.34 -27.46 8.16
CA GLY A 50 -7.02 -28.29 7.16
C GLY A 50 -6.12 -28.96 6.11
N GLY A 51 -4.81 -28.72 6.15
CA GLY A 51 -3.83 -29.34 5.23
C GLY A 51 -3.51 -30.83 5.51
N HIS A 52 -4.16 -31.50 6.47
CA HIS A 52 -3.85 -32.88 6.87
C HIS A 52 -5.11 -33.76 6.97
N GLU A 53 -5.99 -33.72 5.96
CA GLU A 53 -7.04 -34.75 5.85
C GLU A 53 -7.11 -35.37 4.44
N THR A 54 -7.02 -36.69 4.47
CA THR A 54 -7.20 -37.64 3.37
C THR A 54 -8.56 -37.46 2.66
N SER A 55 -8.50 -37.58 1.35
CA SER A 55 -9.60 -37.63 0.39
C SER A 55 -10.91 -38.21 0.89
N SER A 56 -11.98 -37.44 0.93
CA SER A 56 -13.36 -37.87 0.76
C SER A 56 -14.15 -36.79 0.03
N GLU A 57 -14.79 -37.22 -1.06
CA GLU A 57 -15.57 -36.44 -2.00
C GLU A 57 -16.60 -35.52 -1.33
N ARG A 58 -16.47 -34.18 -1.58
CA ARG A 58 -17.62 -33.27 -1.56
C ARG A 58 -17.62 -32.47 -2.83
N THR A 59 -18.59 -32.73 -3.69
CA THR A 59 -18.98 -31.89 -4.81
C THR A 59 -19.52 -30.57 -4.27
N GLY A 60 -18.64 -29.61 -4.11
CA GLY A 60 -18.94 -28.19 -3.86
C GLY A 60 -18.09 -27.37 -4.81
N SER A 61 -18.73 -26.51 -5.57
CA SER A 61 -18.10 -25.63 -6.55
C SER A 61 -16.89 -24.93 -5.92
N ALA A 62 -15.69 -25.41 -6.21
CA ALA A 62 -14.45 -24.80 -5.77
C ALA A 62 -14.32 -23.43 -6.47
N ILE A 63 -14.34 -22.36 -5.70
CA ILE A 63 -13.79 -21.09 -6.16
C ILE A 63 -12.34 -21.40 -6.54
N PRO A 64 -11.91 -21.16 -7.79
CA PRO A 64 -10.52 -21.41 -8.16
C PRO A 64 -9.64 -20.59 -7.24
N ALA A 65 -8.75 -21.23 -6.49
CA ALA A 65 -7.73 -20.56 -5.71
C ALA A 65 -6.87 -19.77 -6.70
N THR A 66 -7.12 -18.47 -6.81
CA THR A 66 -6.21 -17.56 -7.49
C THR A 66 -4.94 -17.59 -6.66
N THR A 67 -3.92 -18.29 -7.14
CA THR A 67 -2.61 -18.37 -6.48
C THR A 67 -1.98 -16.97 -6.62
N VAL A 68 -2.26 -16.10 -5.66
CA VAL A 68 -1.57 -14.81 -5.57
C VAL A 68 -0.16 -15.12 -5.10
N GLN A 69 0.82 -14.92 -5.97
CA GLN A 69 2.23 -15.13 -5.66
C GLN A 69 2.88 -13.82 -5.22
N ALA A 70 3.81 -13.91 -4.27
CA ALA A 70 4.67 -12.78 -3.93
C ALA A 70 5.55 -12.40 -5.13
N THR A 71 5.66 -11.08 -5.38
CA THR A 71 6.58 -10.55 -6.38
C THR A 71 7.87 -10.13 -5.69
N PHE A 72 8.98 -10.74 -6.08
CA PHE A 72 10.32 -10.35 -5.63
C PHE A 72 11.01 -9.57 -6.74
N VAL A 73 11.52 -8.37 -6.41
CA VAL A 73 12.31 -7.55 -7.31
C VAL A 73 13.71 -7.42 -6.70
N ASP A 74 14.72 -7.92 -7.39
CA ASP A 74 16.10 -7.90 -6.91
C ASP A 74 16.69 -6.48 -6.89
N ALA A 75 17.74 -6.28 -6.09
CA ALA A 75 18.37 -4.97 -5.89
C ALA A 75 18.88 -4.32 -7.19
N LYS A 76 19.38 -5.10 -8.15
CA LYS A 76 19.85 -4.58 -9.44
C LYS A 76 18.70 -4.03 -10.26
N SER A 77 17.58 -4.72 -10.28
CA SER A 77 16.35 -4.28 -10.95
C SER A 77 15.78 -3.03 -10.29
N VAL A 78 15.77 -2.95 -8.96
CA VAL A 78 15.34 -1.74 -8.22
C VAL A 78 16.23 -0.54 -8.56
N LEU A 79 17.55 -0.70 -8.55
CA LEU A 79 18.49 0.37 -8.91
C LEU A 79 18.31 0.83 -10.37
N ALA A 80 18.10 -0.11 -11.30
CA ALA A 80 17.85 0.21 -12.68
C ALA A 80 16.52 0.96 -12.88
N ALA A 81 15.50 0.64 -12.08
CA ALA A 81 14.22 1.34 -12.08
C ALA A 81 14.37 2.78 -11.57
N PHE A 82 15.10 3.01 -10.48
CA PHE A 82 15.39 4.36 -10.00
C PHE A 82 16.12 5.21 -11.03
N ALA A 83 17.09 4.66 -11.73
CA ALA A 83 17.84 5.41 -12.75
C ALA A 83 16.96 6.04 -13.84
N LYS A 84 15.75 5.51 -14.06
CA LYS A 84 14.80 5.95 -15.09
C LYS A 84 13.46 6.44 -14.53
N GLY A 85 13.19 6.25 -13.25
CA GLY A 85 11.88 6.50 -12.65
C GLY A 85 10.81 5.56 -13.23
N MET A 86 10.89 4.26 -12.91
CA MET A 86 10.03 3.22 -13.53
C MET A 86 9.16 2.48 -12.51
N PRO A 87 8.03 1.93 -12.96
CA PRO A 87 7.25 1.01 -12.14
C PRO A 87 8.04 -0.27 -11.84
N LEU A 88 7.89 -0.79 -10.62
CA LEU A 88 8.35 -2.10 -10.18
C LEU A 88 7.24 -3.14 -10.28
N LEU A 89 6.00 -2.73 -9.98
CA LEU A 89 4.81 -3.57 -10.02
C LEU A 89 3.59 -2.70 -10.25
N GLU A 90 2.69 -3.15 -11.13
CA GLU A 90 1.38 -2.56 -11.32
C GLU A 90 0.33 -3.65 -11.36
N THR A 91 -0.69 -3.52 -10.53
CA THR A 91 -1.86 -4.39 -10.44
C THR A 91 -3.14 -3.55 -10.50
N ALA A 92 -4.30 -4.19 -10.56
CA ALA A 92 -5.57 -3.47 -10.51
C ALA A 92 -5.83 -2.79 -9.14
N GLY A 93 -5.25 -3.32 -8.05
CA GLY A 93 -5.51 -2.83 -6.69
C GLY A 93 -4.41 -1.95 -6.11
N TYR A 94 -3.22 -2.03 -6.64
CA TYR A 94 -2.08 -1.20 -6.18
C TYR A 94 -0.94 -1.17 -7.19
N LYS A 95 -0.10 -0.14 -7.06
CA LYS A 95 1.12 0.05 -7.85
C LYS A 95 2.30 0.35 -6.93
N VAL A 96 3.50 -0.06 -7.31
CA VAL A 96 4.75 0.27 -6.60
C VAL A 96 5.75 0.76 -7.63
N HIS A 97 6.20 1.99 -7.47
CA HIS A 97 7.15 2.62 -8.39
C HIS A 97 8.43 3.02 -7.66
N ALA A 98 9.56 2.83 -8.32
CA ALA A 98 10.83 3.44 -7.99
C ALA A 98 10.95 4.74 -8.80
N SER A 99 10.69 5.85 -8.15
CA SER A 99 10.55 7.17 -8.80
C SER A 99 11.81 8.00 -8.66
N ARG A 100 12.12 8.73 -9.71
CA ARG A 100 13.24 9.68 -9.79
C ARG A 100 12.73 11.03 -10.25
N ARG A 101 13.18 12.09 -9.59
CA ARG A 101 12.83 13.46 -9.98
C ARG A 101 14.06 14.36 -9.90
N ILE A 102 14.29 15.13 -10.96
CA ILE A 102 15.43 16.07 -11.08
C ILE A 102 14.97 17.51 -11.23
N GLU A 103 13.66 17.74 -11.41
CA GLU A 103 13.08 19.06 -11.63
C GLU A 103 11.66 19.12 -11.08
N PRO A 104 11.09 20.32 -10.85
CA PRO A 104 9.70 20.52 -10.49
C PRO A 104 8.74 19.84 -11.48
N GLY A 105 7.58 19.41 -10.98
CA GLY A 105 6.52 18.81 -11.76
C GLY A 105 5.29 19.68 -11.91
N GLN A 106 4.34 19.22 -12.70
CA GLN A 106 2.99 19.76 -12.78
C GLN A 106 2.19 19.43 -11.52
N ALA A 107 1.09 20.14 -11.28
CA ALA A 107 0.10 19.73 -10.30
C ALA A 107 -0.58 18.43 -10.75
N GLU A 108 -0.69 17.47 -9.83
CA GLU A 108 -1.23 16.12 -10.06
C GLU A 108 -2.42 15.88 -9.13
N ILE A 109 -3.44 15.17 -9.63
CA ILE A 109 -4.55 14.67 -8.83
C ILE A 109 -4.86 13.26 -9.33
N HIS A 110 -4.73 12.27 -8.44
CA HIS A 110 -5.17 10.91 -8.70
C HIS A 110 -6.56 10.72 -8.09
N THR A 111 -7.57 10.40 -8.91
CA THR A 111 -8.96 10.35 -8.43
C THR A 111 -9.27 9.07 -7.63
N LEU A 112 -8.50 8.00 -7.85
CA LEU A 112 -8.66 6.71 -7.16
C LEU A 112 -7.42 6.28 -6.38
N ASP A 113 -6.22 6.71 -6.77
CA ASP A 113 -4.99 6.27 -6.12
C ASP A 113 -4.61 7.19 -4.95
N THR A 114 -4.27 6.59 -3.82
CA THR A 114 -3.59 7.26 -2.70
C THR A 114 -2.09 7.11 -2.88
N ASP A 115 -1.32 8.19 -2.81
CA ASP A 115 0.13 8.14 -2.89
C ASP A 115 0.74 8.00 -1.49
N VAL A 116 1.44 6.89 -1.25
CA VAL A 116 2.31 6.70 -0.09
C VAL A 116 3.74 6.82 -0.57
N ILE A 117 4.37 7.96 -0.30
CA ILE A 117 5.72 8.30 -0.74
C ILE A 117 6.70 8.08 0.41
N TYR A 118 7.78 7.33 0.16
CA TYR A 118 8.94 7.19 1.04
C TYR A 118 10.18 7.72 0.34
N VAL A 119 10.80 8.74 0.90
CA VAL A 119 12.02 9.36 0.33
C VAL A 119 13.24 8.48 0.65
N VAL A 120 13.85 7.95 -0.39
CA VAL A 120 15.04 7.10 -0.31
C VAL A 120 16.31 7.93 -0.25
N ASP A 121 16.38 9.00 -1.06
CA ASP A 121 17.52 9.91 -1.11
C ASP A 121 17.11 11.26 -1.72
N GLY A 122 17.87 12.32 -1.38
CA GLY A 122 17.58 13.69 -1.81
C GLY A 122 16.52 14.40 -0.97
N SER A 123 16.09 15.56 -1.45
CA SER A 123 15.05 16.39 -0.82
C SER A 123 14.25 17.17 -1.84
N ALA A 124 13.04 17.57 -1.48
CA ALA A 124 12.16 18.34 -2.33
C ALA A 124 11.16 19.18 -1.52
N THR A 125 10.60 20.18 -2.17
CA THR A 125 9.42 20.89 -1.70
C THR A 125 8.20 20.31 -2.39
N LEU A 126 7.26 19.80 -1.61
CA LEU A 126 5.99 19.24 -2.06
C LEU A 126 4.84 20.07 -1.52
N VAL A 127 3.98 20.57 -2.40
CA VAL A 127 2.74 21.27 -2.03
C VAL A 127 1.58 20.29 -2.14
N THR A 128 0.70 20.24 -1.12
CA THR A 128 -0.50 19.38 -1.09
C THR A 128 -1.74 20.17 -0.76
N GLY A 129 -2.90 19.72 -1.25
CA GLY A 129 -4.18 20.40 -1.08
C GLY A 129 -4.29 21.65 -1.97
N GLY A 130 -5.14 22.60 -1.56
CA GLY A 130 -5.42 23.79 -2.37
C GLY A 130 -6.20 23.47 -3.64
N LYS A 131 -5.97 24.26 -4.69
CA LYS A 131 -6.65 24.16 -5.99
C LYS A 131 -5.65 24.05 -7.13
N ALA A 132 -5.74 23.00 -7.91
CA ALA A 132 -4.98 22.89 -9.15
C ALA A 132 -5.56 23.84 -10.23
N VAL A 133 -4.68 24.68 -10.79
CA VAL A 133 -5.02 25.66 -11.84
C VAL A 133 -4.96 24.98 -13.19
N ASP A 134 -5.89 25.33 -14.09
CA ASP A 134 -6.02 24.77 -15.44
C ASP A 134 -6.06 23.22 -15.46
N ALA A 135 -6.65 22.64 -14.41
CA ALA A 135 -6.70 21.19 -14.24
C ALA A 135 -7.54 20.52 -15.32
N LYS A 136 -6.99 19.48 -15.95
CA LYS A 136 -7.64 18.68 -16.99
C LYS A 136 -7.36 17.21 -16.76
N GLU A 137 -8.36 16.37 -16.99
CA GLU A 137 -8.18 14.93 -17.05
C GLU A 137 -7.38 14.58 -18.32
N ILE A 138 -6.26 13.89 -18.15
CA ILE A 138 -5.36 13.48 -19.24
C ILE A 138 -5.42 11.98 -19.51
N ALA A 139 -5.86 11.20 -18.52
CA ALA A 139 -6.11 9.76 -18.59
C ALA A 139 -7.11 9.39 -17.48
N PRO A 140 -7.73 8.20 -17.52
CA PRO A 140 -8.53 7.71 -16.41
C PRO A 140 -7.75 7.76 -15.09
N ASN A 141 -8.35 8.32 -14.04
CA ASN A 141 -7.74 8.49 -12.71
C ASN A 141 -6.57 9.50 -12.64
N GLU A 142 -6.32 10.28 -13.69
CA GLU A 142 -5.16 11.16 -13.79
C GLU A 142 -5.55 12.56 -14.25
N ILE A 143 -5.45 13.55 -13.37
CA ILE A 143 -5.69 14.97 -13.65
C ILE A 143 -4.38 15.73 -13.52
N ARG A 144 -4.08 16.61 -14.47
CA ARG A 144 -2.91 17.50 -14.44
C ARG A 144 -3.33 18.96 -14.49
N GLY A 145 -2.60 19.80 -13.74
CA GLY A 145 -2.74 21.23 -13.73
C GLY A 145 -1.39 21.94 -13.84
N THR A 146 -1.41 23.23 -14.06
CA THR A 146 -0.17 24.03 -14.22
C THR A 146 0.52 24.28 -12.88
N LYS A 147 -0.25 24.54 -11.82
CA LYS A 147 0.23 24.81 -10.46
C LYS A 147 -0.86 24.57 -9.42
N ILE A 148 -0.47 24.58 -8.14
CA ILE A 148 -1.39 24.60 -7.01
C ILE A 148 -1.45 26.02 -6.41
N GLU A 149 -2.63 26.50 -6.10
CA GLU A 149 -2.89 27.73 -5.34
C GLU A 149 -3.50 27.38 -3.98
N GLY A 150 -2.96 27.98 -2.91
CA GLY A 150 -3.47 27.84 -1.53
C GLY A 150 -3.25 26.47 -0.88
N GLY A 151 -2.26 25.70 -1.35
CA GLY A 151 -1.87 24.42 -0.75
C GLY A 151 -0.95 24.59 0.47
N GLN A 152 -0.69 23.48 1.16
CA GLN A 152 0.27 23.37 2.25
C GLN A 152 1.62 22.90 1.70
N GLU A 153 2.69 23.61 2.05
CA GLU A 153 4.06 23.27 1.67
C GLU A 153 4.69 22.32 2.69
N HIS A 154 5.37 21.30 2.19
CA HIS A 154 6.14 20.32 2.96
C HIS A 154 7.55 20.26 2.39
N GLN A 155 8.56 20.43 3.26
CA GLN A 155 9.94 20.11 2.94
C GLN A 155 10.14 18.65 3.28
N ILE A 156 10.33 17.81 2.25
CA ILE A 156 10.53 16.38 2.43
C ILE A 156 11.96 15.98 2.11
N SER A 157 12.50 15.05 2.90
CA SER A 157 13.88 14.60 2.81
C SER A 157 14.01 13.10 3.10
N LYS A 158 15.21 12.59 2.89
CA LYS A 158 15.55 11.17 3.09
C LYS A 158 15.02 10.60 4.41
N GLY A 159 14.34 9.47 4.31
CA GLY A 159 13.77 8.72 5.43
C GLY A 159 12.34 9.16 5.80
N GLU A 160 11.81 10.23 5.22
CA GLU A 160 10.48 10.73 5.51
C GLU A 160 9.41 10.05 4.65
N VAL A 161 8.20 10.03 5.20
CA VAL A 161 6.99 9.51 4.53
C VAL A 161 5.95 10.59 4.44
N ILE A 162 5.31 10.71 3.30
CA ILE A 162 4.08 11.48 3.14
C ILE A 162 2.99 10.64 2.51
N VAL A 163 1.77 10.76 3.01
CA VAL A 163 0.58 10.11 2.47
C VAL A 163 -0.34 11.16 1.89
N ILE A 164 -0.67 11.02 0.61
CA ILE A 164 -1.54 11.92 -0.13
C ILE A 164 -2.78 11.13 -0.54
N PRO A 165 -3.94 11.34 0.12
CA PRO A 165 -5.16 10.65 -0.24
C PRO A 165 -5.60 10.94 -1.68
N ASN A 166 -6.32 10.00 -2.28
CA ASN A 166 -6.93 10.22 -3.58
C ASN A 166 -7.79 11.49 -3.60
N GLY A 167 -7.82 12.17 -4.72
CA GLY A 167 -8.51 13.46 -4.89
C GLY A 167 -7.76 14.68 -4.36
N VAL A 168 -6.67 14.51 -3.60
CA VAL A 168 -5.87 15.63 -3.06
C VAL A 168 -4.87 16.12 -4.12
N PRO A 169 -4.94 17.40 -4.54
CA PRO A 169 -3.93 17.98 -5.43
C PRO A 169 -2.56 17.97 -4.76
N HIS A 170 -1.52 17.65 -5.54
CA HIS A 170 -0.14 17.70 -5.06
C HIS A 170 0.82 18.07 -6.18
N GLN A 171 1.95 18.70 -5.81
CA GLN A 171 2.93 19.18 -6.77
C GLN A 171 4.32 19.27 -6.12
N PHE A 172 5.31 18.65 -6.75
CA PHE A 172 6.70 18.95 -6.44
C PHE A 172 7.07 20.31 -7.06
N THR A 173 7.30 21.31 -6.23
CA THR A 173 7.59 22.68 -6.66
C THR A 173 9.08 23.00 -6.69
N ALA A 174 9.88 22.24 -5.93
CA ALA A 174 11.34 22.31 -5.99
C ALA A 174 11.93 20.93 -5.72
N VAL A 175 13.10 20.67 -6.30
CA VAL A 175 13.92 19.48 -6.06
C VAL A 175 15.34 19.96 -5.82
N THR A 176 15.97 19.50 -4.74
CA THR A 176 17.37 19.78 -4.46
C THR A 176 18.19 18.57 -4.90
N ASP A 177 19.05 18.77 -5.88
CA ASP A 177 19.85 17.79 -6.56
C ASP A 177 18.98 16.75 -7.31
N GLU A 178 18.89 15.55 -6.79
CA GLU A 178 18.12 14.45 -7.36
C GLU A 178 17.32 13.76 -6.24
N LEU A 179 16.01 13.64 -6.43
CA LEU A 179 15.13 12.96 -5.49
C LEU A 179 14.84 11.54 -5.95
N HIS A 180 15.13 10.55 -5.10
CA HIS A 180 14.71 9.17 -5.25
C HIS A 180 13.68 8.82 -4.18
N TYR A 181 12.55 8.25 -4.59
CA TYR A 181 11.50 7.85 -3.67
C TYR A 181 10.73 6.63 -4.19
N PHE A 182 10.33 5.77 -3.28
CA PHE A 182 9.26 4.84 -3.58
C PHE A 182 7.91 5.53 -3.47
N VAL A 183 7.01 5.20 -4.38
CA VAL A 183 5.59 5.48 -4.20
C VAL A 183 4.79 4.19 -4.31
N CYS A 184 4.05 3.89 -3.26
CA CYS A 184 3.02 2.85 -3.27
C CYS A 184 1.67 3.53 -3.46
N LYS A 185 0.90 3.06 -4.43
CA LYS A 185 -0.40 3.63 -4.81
C LYS A 185 -1.51 2.59 -4.65
N PRO A 186 -2.08 2.43 -3.44
CA PRO A 186 -3.33 1.70 -3.31
C PRO A 186 -4.44 2.38 -4.11
N THR A 187 -5.16 1.61 -4.92
CA THR A 187 -6.27 2.10 -5.75
C THR A 187 -7.58 1.83 -5.02
N ALA A 188 -8.36 2.87 -4.78
CA ALA A 188 -9.69 2.73 -4.19
C ALA A 188 -10.61 1.94 -5.13
N ASN A 189 -11.36 1.00 -4.58
CA ASN A 189 -12.40 0.33 -5.33
C ASN A 189 -13.49 1.34 -5.69
N THR A 190 -13.79 1.50 -6.97
CA THR A 190 -14.97 2.27 -7.38
C THR A 190 -16.21 1.54 -6.85
N PRO A 191 -17.07 2.17 -6.03
CA PRO A 191 -18.33 1.55 -5.68
C PRO A 191 -19.11 1.25 -6.97
N HIS A 192 -19.51 0.01 -7.15
CA HIS A 192 -20.39 -0.42 -8.25
C HIS A 192 -21.82 0.05 -8.02
#